data_da1272802920a9ff749500d7841607b0
#
_entry.id   da1272802920a9ff749500d7841607b0
#
_cell.length_a   1.000
_cell.length_b   1.000
_cell.length_c   1.000
_cell.angle_alpha   90.00
_cell.angle_beta   90.00
_cell.angle_gamma   90.00
#
_symmetry.space_group_name_H-M   'P 1'
#
loop_
_entity.id
_entity.type
_entity.pdbx_description
1 polymer ?
#
loop_
_entity_poly.entity_id
_entity_poly.type
_entity_poly.pdbx_seq_one_letter_code
_entity_poly.pdbx_strand_id
1 'polypeptide(L)'
;MKVLVTVKRVIDPQVKARVKSDGSGVETANVKMAMNPFCEIAVEQAVRMKEAGVVTEIVAVSIGVPQCQETLRTAMAMGADRGILVETSAEVQPLGIAKVLKAIVQKENPRLVIMGKQGVDDDNNQSGQMLAALLNWPQASFISAIAVNGDNADCVREVDSGLEKLTLKLPAVVTADLRLNEPRYVTLPNIMKAKKKPLEVVKPEALGVDVAPRLKILKVQEPPRRGAGVKVADVKELVAKLKNEAKVI
;
A
#
# COMPACT_ATOMS: atom_id res chain seq x y z
N MET A 1 -12.11 7.49 16.89
CA MET A 1 -12.73 6.51 15.94
C MET A 1 -11.78 5.34 15.67
N LYS A 2 -12.30 4.17 15.22
CA LYS A 2 -11.46 3.06 14.75
C LYS A 2 -10.98 3.30 13.31
N VAL A 3 -9.71 3.00 13.04
CA VAL A 3 -9.10 3.05 11.71
C VAL A 3 -8.50 1.68 11.36
N LEU A 4 -8.66 1.27 10.11
CA LEU A 4 -8.02 0.10 9.56
C LEU A 4 -6.89 0.55 8.63
N VAL A 5 -5.70 -0.02 8.81
CA VAL A 5 -4.55 0.20 7.92
C VAL A 5 -4.12 -1.10 7.27
N THR A 6 -3.75 -1.07 5.99
CA THR A 6 -3.27 -2.26 5.31
C THR A 6 -1.77 -2.23 5.16
N VAL A 7 -1.12 -3.38 5.35
CA VAL A 7 0.33 -3.51 5.18
C VAL A 7 0.66 -4.68 4.26
N LYS A 8 1.54 -4.46 3.31
CA LYS A 8 2.00 -5.46 2.34
C LYS A 8 3.47 -5.78 2.59
N ARG A 9 3.80 -7.07 2.61
CA ARG A 9 5.19 -7.56 2.63
C ARG A 9 5.70 -7.61 1.20
N VAL A 10 6.79 -6.90 0.93
CA VAL A 10 7.41 -6.79 -0.41
C VAL A 10 8.91 -7.07 -0.33
N ILE A 11 9.56 -7.30 -1.45
CA ILE A 11 11.02 -7.26 -1.52
C ILE A 11 11.48 -5.86 -1.09
N ASP A 12 12.49 -5.78 -0.21
CA ASP A 12 13.06 -4.50 0.20
C ASP A 12 13.45 -3.68 -1.04
N PRO A 13 12.91 -2.46 -1.23
CA PRO A 13 13.16 -1.64 -2.41
C PRO A 13 14.65 -1.33 -2.67
N GLN A 14 15.50 -1.46 -1.65
CA GLN A 14 16.94 -1.27 -1.78
C GLN A 14 17.65 -2.52 -2.35
N VAL A 15 16.95 -3.64 -2.46
CA VAL A 15 17.50 -4.89 -3.01
C VAL A 15 17.16 -4.97 -4.50
N LYS A 16 18.17 -5.25 -5.32
CA LYS A 16 17.94 -5.49 -6.75
C LYS A 16 17.13 -6.78 -6.94
N ALA A 17 15.91 -6.65 -7.43
CA ALA A 17 15.10 -7.79 -7.83
C ALA A 17 15.78 -8.57 -8.99
N ARG A 18 15.69 -9.90 -8.96
CA ARG A 18 16.22 -10.80 -10.00
C ARG A 18 15.10 -11.66 -10.54
N VAL A 19 15.09 -11.83 -11.84
CA VAL A 19 14.15 -12.73 -12.51
C VAL A 19 14.65 -14.17 -12.34
N LYS A 20 13.74 -15.11 -12.07
CA LYS A 20 14.04 -16.54 -12.03
C LYS A 20 14.55 -17.00 -13.39
N SER A 21 15.44 -18.00 -13.41
CA SER A 21 16.04 -18.53 -14.63
C SER A 21 15.04 -19.07 -15.65
N ASP A 22 13.89 -19.56 -15.18
CA ASP A 22 12.78 -20.05 -15.99
C ASP A 22 11.80 -18.96 -16.46
N GLY A 23 11.99 -17.70 -16.04
CA GLY A 23 11.11 -16.59 -16.36
C GLY A 23 9.73 -16.66 -15.71
N SER A 24 9.49 -17.55 -14.75
CA SER A 24 8.20 -17.74 -14.09
C SER A 24 7.84 -16.63 -13.06
N GLY A 25 8.80 -15.81 -12.68
CA GLY A 25 8.60 -14.78 -11.68
C GLY A 25 9.89 -14.14 -11.21
N VAL A 26 9.83 -13.46 -10.07
CA VAL A 26 10.97 -12.83 -9.40
C VAL A 26 11.46 -13.75 -8.28
N GLU A 27 12.79 -13.80 -8.09
CA GLU A 27 13.42 -14.53 -6.98
C GLU A 27 13.05 -13.89 -5.64
N THR A 28 12.40 -14.67 -4.78
CA THR A 28 12.02 -14.24 -3.42
C THR A 28 12.72 -15.07 -2.33
N ALA A 29 13.35 -16.19 -2.70
CA ALA A 29 14.08 -17.04 -1.75
C ALA A 29 15.33 -16.32 -1.25
N ASN A 30 15.50 -16.25 0.08
CA ASN A 30 16.65 -15.61 0.73
C ASN A 30 16.84 -14.13 0.37
N VAL A 31 15.78 -13.46 -0.04
CA VAL A 31 15.77 -12.02 -0.32
C VAL A 31 15.23 -11.29 0.91
N LYS A 32 15.88 -10.18 1.28
CA LYS A 32 15.38 -9.32 2.36
C LYS A 32 14.01 -8.78 1.98
N MET A 33 13.05 -8.95 2.86
CA MET A 33 11.68 -8.45 2.73
C MET A 33 11.45 -7.30 3.69
N ALA A 34 10.57 -6.38 3.33
CA ALA A 34 10.21 -5.20 4.12
C ALA A 34 8.71 -4.91 4.02
N MET A 35 8.24 -3.98 4.84
CA MET A 35 6.94 -3.36 4.63
C MET A 35 7.00 -2.48 3.38
N ASN A 36 5.95 -2.51 2.58
CA ASN A 36 5.81 -1.60 1.44
C ASN A 36 5.86 -0.13 1.91
N PRO A 37 6.72 0.73 1.32
CA PRO A 37 6.90 2.12 1.77
C PRO A 37 5.59 2.92 1.84
N PHE A 38 4.70 2.76 0.89
CA PHE A 38 3.38 3.43 0.93
C PHE A 38 2.52 2.94 2.10
N CYS A 39 2.70 1.69 2.54
CA CYS A 39 2.01 1.18 3.72
C CYS A 39 2.61 1.75 5.02
N GLU A 40 3.93 1.99 5.08
CA GLU A 40 4.56 2.67 6.21
C GLU A 40 3.98 4.08 6.40
N ILE A 41 3.81 4.83 5.30
CA ILE A 41 3.16 6.14 5.29
C ILE A 41 1.72 6.05 5.82
N ALA A 42 0.96 5.04 5.40
CA ALA A 42 -0.43 4.83 5.84
C ALA A 42 -0.50 4.53 7.35
N VAL A 43 0.39 3.67 7.87
CA VAL A 43 0.49 3.37 9.31
C VAL A 43 0.87 4.60 10.10
N GLU A 44 1.90 5.34 9.65
CA GLU A 44 2.34 6.58 10.31
C GLU A 44 1.20 7.60 10.40
N GLN A 45 0.42 7.76 9.32
CA GLN A 45 -0.72 8.68 9.34
C GLN A 45 -1.76 8.29 10.38
N ALA A 46 -2.10 7.00 10.48
CA ALA A 46 -3.03 6.52 11.50
C ALA A 46 -2.50 6.77 12.91
N VAL A 47 -1.19 6.57 13.13
CA VAL A 47 -0.55 6.81 14.43
C VAL A 47 -0.57 8.30 14.79
N ARG A 48 -0.24 9.20 13.86
CA ARG A 48 -0.34 10.66 14.08
C ARG A 48 -1.76 11.09 14.43
N MET A 49 -2.76 10.54 13.73
CA MET A 49 -4.18 10.81 14.05
C MET A 49 -4.56 10.28 15.43
N LYS A 50 -3.96 9.18 15.89
CA LYS A 50 -4.18 8.65 17.23
C LYS A 50 -3.54 9.53 18.30
N GLU A 51 -2.32 9.99 18.08
CA GLU A 51 -1.62 10.93 18.96
C GLU A 51 -2.37 12.28 19.06
N ALA A 52 -3.04 12.71 17.99
CA ALA A 52 -3.92 13.87 17.97
C ALA A 52 -5.31 13.62 18.62
N GLY A 53 -5.59 12.42 19.15
CA GLY A 53 -6.85 12.08 19.81
C GLY A 53 -8.03 11.81 18.86
N VAL A 54 -7.83 11.83 17.55
CA VAL A 54 -8.87 11.58 16.53
C VAL A 54 -9.17 10.08 16.40
N VAL A 55 -8.13 9.25 16.47
CA VAL A 55 -8.22 7.78 16.37
C VAL A 55 -8.10 7.16 17.75
N THR A 56 -8.98 6.22 18.07
CA THR A 56 -8.96 5.47 19.35
C THR A 56 -8.35 4.08 19.20
N GLU A 57 -8.49 3.45 18.03
CA GLU A 57 -7.97 2.11 17.75
C GLU A 57 -7.46 2.03 16.30
N ILE A 58 -6.27 1.46 16.13
CA ILE A 58 -5.63 1.18 14.83
C ILE A 58 -5.52 -0.34 14.67
N VAL A 59 -6.20 -0.87 13.65
CA VAL A 59 -6.13 -2.29 13.28
C VAL A 59 -5.30 -2.43 12.02
N ALA A 60 -4.16 -3.13 12.11
CA ALA A 60 -3.32 -3.40 10.94
C ALA A 60 -3.73 -4.73 10.30
N VAL A 61 -3.89 -4.76 8.97
CA VAL A 61 -4.29 -5.96 8.22
C VAL A 61 -3.25 -6.29 7.16
N SER A 62 -2.87 -7.56 7.07
CA SER A 62 -2.04 -8.10 5.99
C SER A 62 -2.66 -9.36 5.42
N ILE A 63 -2.45 -9.60 4.13
CA ILE A 63 -2.97 -10.78 3.41
C ILE A 63 -1.76 -11.47 2.78
N GLY A 64 -1.59 -12.77 3.00
CA GLY A 64 -0.51 -13.54 2.39
C GLY A 64 0.03 -14.64 3.29
N VAL A 65 1.29 -14.99 3.05
CA VAL A 65 1.98 -16.10 3.73
C VAL A 65 2.21 -15.83 5.23
N PRO A 66 2.45 -16.85 6.06
CA PRO A 66 2.68 -16.68 7.51
C PRO A 66 3.72 -15.63 7.88
N GLN A 67 4.76 -15.45 7.04
CA GLN A 67 5.82 -14.43 7.24
C GLN A 67 5.31 -12.98 7.19
N CYS A 68 4.10 -12.72 6.67
CA CYS A 68 3.48 -11.41 6.75
C CYS A 68 3.20 -10.96 8.19
N GLN A 69 3.27 -11.87 9.17
CA GLN A 69 3.25 -11.52 10.59
C GLN A 69 4.38 -10.56 10.98
N GLU A 70 5.56 -10.67 10.37
CA GLU A 70 6.70 -9.78 10.63
C GLU A 70 6.34 -8.33 10.27
N THR A 71 5.70 -8.14 9.11
CA THR A 71 5.23 -6.83 8.65
C THR A 71 4.15 -6.26 9.58
N LEU A 72 3.22 -7.11 10.06
CA LEU A 72 2.23 -6.70 11.06
C LEU A 72 2.88 -6.33 12.39
N ARG A 73 3.91 -7.07 12.84
CA ARG A 73 4.67 -6.72 14.04
C ARG A 73 5.38 -5.38 13.90
N THR A 74 5.89 -5.07 12.71
CA THR A 74 6.47 -3.75 12.41
C THR A 74 5.40 -2.65 12.51
N ALA A 75 4.23 -2.82 11.92
CA ALA A 75 3.13 -1.86 12.03
C ALA A 75 2.69 -1.65 13.50
N MET A 76 2.64 -2.74 14.28
CA MET A 76 2.34 -2.66 15.71
C MET A 76 3.46 -1.98 16.52
N ALA A 77 4.71 -2.11 16.09
CA ALA A 77 5.83 -1.42 16.70
C ALA A 77 5.84 0.08 16.38
N MET A 78 5.33 0.49 15.21
CA MET A 78 5.07 1.89 14.84
C MET A 78 3.95 2.50 15.70
N GLY A 79 2.94 1.71 16.10
CA GLY A 79 1.86 2.23 16.95
C GLY A 79 0.49 1.58 16.77
N ALA A 80 0.30 0.69 15.78
CA ALA A 80 -0.96 -0.05 15.63
C ALA A 80 -1.25 -0.89 16.89
N ASP A 81 -2.52 -1.03 17.26
CA ASP A 81 -2.93 -1.68 18.51
C ASP A 81 -2.93 -3.20 18.41
N ARG A 82 -3.40 -3.72 17.28
CA ARG A 82 -3.44 -5.15 16.98
C ARG A 82 -3.31 -5.40 15.48
N GLY A 83 -3.07 -6.66 15.14
CA GLY A 83 -2.94 -7.10 13.76
C GLY A 83 -3.94 -8.20 13.41
N ILE A 84 -4.32 -8.26 12.13
CA ILE A 84 -5.06 -9.35 11.53
C ILE A 84 -4.27 -9.85 10.32
N LEU A 85 -3.85 -11.12 10.35
CA LEU A 85 -3.29 -11.79 9.19
C LEU A 85 -4.38 -12.63 8.53
N VAL A 86 -4.68 -12.33 7.28
CA VAL A 86 -5.43 -13.26 6.43
C VAL A 86 -4.43 -14.16 5.74
N GLU A 87 -4.25 -15.35 6.32
CA GLU A 87 -3.20 -16.29 5.92
C GLU A 87 -3.62 -17.09 4.68
N THR A 88 -2.83 -16.98 3.63
CA THR A 88 -2.98 -17.76 2.41
C THR A 88 -1.65 -17.90 1.68
N SER A 89 -1.42 -19.05 1.03
CA SER A 89 -0.31 -19.26 0.11
C SER A 89 -0.67 -18.93 -1.33
N ALA A 90 -1.94 -18.66 -1.62
CA ALA A 90 -2.37 -18.26 -2.96
C ALA A 90 -1.85 -16.86 -3.29
N GLU A 91 -1.52 -16.62 -4.56
CA GLU A 91 -1.27 -15.30 -5.09
C GLU A 91 -2.59 -14.53 -5.18
N VAL A 92 -2.80 -13.60 -4.25
CA VAL A 92 -4.06 -12.84 -4.17
C VAL A 92 -3.95 -11.58 -5.02
N GLN A 93 -4.75 -11.52 -6.07
CA GLN A 93 -4.83 -10.40 -7.00
C GLN A 93 -5.65 -9.23 -6.42
N PRO A 94 -5.55 -8.00 -6.95
CA PRO A 94 -6.17 -6.80 -6.37
C PRO A 94 -7.66 -6.93 -6.04
N LEU A 95 -8.46 -7.56 -6.90
CA LEU A 95 -9.88 -7.78 -6.62
C LEU A 95 -10.11 -8.78 -5.46
N GLY A 96 -9.30 -9.83 -5.37
CA GLY A 96 -9.31 -10.78 -4.25
C GLY A 96 -8.96 -10.07 -2.94
N ILE A 97 -7.92 -9.23 -2.96
CA ILE A 97 -7.52 -8.37 -1.82
C ILE A 97 -8.69 -7.49 -1.40
N ALA A 98 -9.33 -6.78 -2.33
CA ALA A 98 -10.46 -5.91 -2.04
C ALA A 98 -11.66 -6.65 -1.43
N LYS A 99 -11.96 -7.87 -1.89
CA LYS A 99 -13.03 -8.71 -1.33
C LYS A 99 -12.71 -9.15 0.11
N VAL A 100 -11.48 -9.60 0.36
CA VAL A 100 -11.02 -9.96 1.71
C VAL A 100 -11.10 -8.75 2.65
N LEU A 101 -10.58 -7.61 2.22
CA LEU A 101 -10.64 -6.37 2.99
C LEU A 101 -12.08 -5.93 3.27
N LYS A 102 -13.01 -6.09 2.30
CA LYS A 102 -14.44 -5.84 2.53
C LYS A 102 -14.98 -6.67 3.68
N ALA A 103 -14.70 -7.98 3.73
CA ALA A 103 -15.15 -8.84 4.81
C ALA A 103 -14.56 -8.42 6.17
N ILE A 104 -13.28 -8.06 6.21
CA ILE A 104 -12.64 -7.52 7.42
C ILE A 104 -13.27 -6.19 7.83
N VAL A 105 -13.50 -5.25 6.89
CA VAL A 105 -14.15 -3.97 7.17
C VAL A 105 -15.55 -4.17 7.74
N GLN A 106 -16.32 -5.10 7.22
CA GLN A 106 -17.65 -5.42 7.75
C GLN A 106 -17.61 -5.99 9.17
N LYS A 107 -16.60 -6.83 9.48
CA LYS A 107 -16.38 -7.38 10.83
C LYS A 107 -15.89 -6.29 11.81
N GLU A 108 -14.96 -5.46 11.39
CA GLU A 108 -14.27 -4.48 12.24
C GLU A 108 -15.00 -3.16 12.38
N ASN A 109 -15.83 -2.82 11.41
CA ASN A 109 -16.60 -1.56 11.34
C ASN A 109 -15.75 -0.30 11.58
N PRO A 110 -14.63 -0.10 10.85
CA PRO A 110 -13.83 1.12 10.96
C PRO A 110 -14.57 2.29 10.32
N ARG A 111 -14.26 3.51 10.74
CA ARG A 111 -14.75 4.72 10.07
C ARG A 111 -13.85 5.21 8.95
N LEU A 112 -12.59 4.77 8.93
CA LEU A 112 -11.63 5.12 7.89
C LEU A 112 -10.75 3.92 7.60
N VAL A 113 -10.51 3.65 6.32
CA VAL A 113 -9.50 2.72 5.85
C VAL A 113 -8.39 3.53 5.20
N ILE A 114 -7.15 3.39 5.67
CA ILE A 114 -5.97 4.02 5.09
C ILE A 114 -5.08 2.93 4.50
N MET A 115 -4.82 3.01 3.20
CA MET A 115 -3.99 2.05 2.48
C MET A 115 -2.80 2.78 1.84
N GLY A 116 -1.71 2.06 1.59
CA GLY A 116 -0.71 2.55 0.64
C GLY A 116 -1.32 2.64 -0.77
N LYS A 117 -0.98 3.66 -1.55
CA LYS A 117 -1.58 3.84 -2.88
C LYS A 117 -1.30 2.66 -3.82
N GLN A 118 -0.13 2.03 -3.67
CA GLN A 118 0.31 0.93 -4.53
C GLN A 118 1.35 0.06 -3.81
N GLY A 119 1.58 -1.16 -4.30
CA GLY A 119 2.73 -1.97 -3.92
C GLY A 119 3.92 -1.64 -4.83
N VAL A 120 5.13 -1.50 -4.29
CA VAL A 120 6.35 -1.27 -5.10
C VAL A 120 6.79 -2.49 -5.91
N ASP A 121 6.17 -3.64 -5.67
CA ASP A 121 6.43 -4.91 -6.34
C ASP A 121 5.60 -5.11 -7.61
N ASP A 122 4.36 -4.61 -7.64
CA ASP A 122 3.42 -4.83 -8.74
C ASP A 122 2.87 -3.54 -9.37
N ASP A 123 2.98 -2.41 -8.67
CA ASP A 123 2.51 -1.08 -9.10
C ASP A 123 1.04 -1.03 -9.57
N ASN A 124 0.21 -2.01 -9.17
CA ASN A 124 -1.15 -2.14 -9.70
C ASN A 124 -2.06 -0.96 -9.33
N ASN A 125 -1.91 -0.37 -8.12
CA ASN A 125 -2.73 0.75 -7.65
C ASN A 125 -4.25 0.55 -7.84
N GLN A 126 -4.78 -0.61 -7.49
CA GLN A 126 -6.17 -0.99 -7.74
C GLN A 126 -6.97 -1.32 -6.49
N SER A 127 -6.33 -1.92 -5.47
CA SER A 127 -7.04 -2.53 -4.33
C SER A 127 -7.85 -1.52 -3.52
N GLY A 128 -7.35 -0.29 -3.31
CA GLY A 128 -8.06 0.74 -2.54
C GLY A 128 -9.33 1.21 -3.23
N GLN A 129 -9.25 1.50 -4.52
CA GLN A 129 -10.38 1.93 -5.34
C GLN A 129 -11.44 0.82 -5.47
N MET A 130 -11.00 -0.43 -5.67
CA MET A 130 -11.89 -1.59 -5.70
C MET A 130 -12.59 -1.80 -4.35
N LEU A 131 -11.86 -1.64 -3.23
CA LEU A 131 -12.45 -1.73 -1.90
C LEU A 131 -13.53 -0.67 -1.68
N ALA A 132 -13.24 0.59 -2.01
CA ALA A 132 -14.19 1.68 -1.89
C ALA A 132 -15.47 1.40 -2.70
N ALA A 133 -15.32 0.95 -3.94
CA ALA A 133 -16.44 0.57 -4.80
C ALA A 133 -17.27 -0.60 -4.21
N LEU A 134 -16.60 -1.65 -3.71
CA LEU A 134 -17.28 -2.80 -3.11
C LEU A 134 -18.02 -2.45 -1.82
N LEU A 135 -17.57 -1.45 -1.07
CA LEU A 135 -18.20 -0.92 0.15
C LEU A 135 -19.26 0.14 -0.16
N ASN A 136 -19.29 0.67 -1.37
CA ASN A 136 -20.04 1.87 -1.73
C ASN A 136 -19.69 3.06 -0.82
N TRP A 137 -18.39 3.22 -0.52
CA TRP A 137 -17.84 4.29 0.30
C TRP A 137 -17.13 5.34 -0.56
N PRO A 138 -17.17 6.63 -0.15
CA PRO A 138 -16.35 7.65 -0.77
C PRO A 138 -14.86 7.33 -0.64
N GLN A 139 -14.06 7.83 -1.60
CA GLN A 139 -12.63 7.59 -1.64
C GLN A 139 -11.84 8.83 -2.02
N ALA A 140 -10.60 8.93 -1.51
CA ALA A 140 -9.57 9.82 -2.03
C ALA A 140 -8.29 9.03 -2.23
N SER A 141 -7.83 8.92 -3.48
CA SER A 141 -6.58 8.26 -3.83
C SER A 141 -5.43 9.28 -3.92
N PHE A 142 -4.19 8.81 -3.64
CA PHE A 142 -2.96 9.60 -3.72
C PHE A 142 -2.97 10.82 -2.78
N ILE A 143 -3.46 10.65 -1.56
CA ILE A 143 -3.54 11.78 -0.63
C ILE A 143 -2.16 12.19 -0.13
N SER A 144 -1.92 13.50 -0.12
CA SER A 144 -0.74 14.16 0.48
C SER A 144 -1.07 14.93 1.75
N ALA A 145 -2.38 15.09 2.08
CA ALA A 145 -2.83 15.59 3.37
C ALA A 145 -4.22 15.04 3.72
N ILE A 146 -4.49 14.90 5.02
CA ILE A 146 -5.81 14.53 5.55
C ILE A 146 -6.04 15.20 6.90
N ALA A 147 -7.24 15.78 7.08
CA ALA A 147 -7.73 16.25 8.36
C ALA A 147 -9.16 15.73 8.58
N VAL A 148 -9.43 15.17 9.76
CA VAL A 148 -10.78 14.66 10.09
C VAL A 148 -11.46 15.60 11.05
N ASN A 149 -12.65 16.07 10.65
CA ASN A 149 -13.51 17.01 11.39
C ASN A 149 -14.91 16.41 11.52
N GLY A 150 -15.23 15.86 12.70
CA GLY A 150 -16.52 15.19 12.94
C GLY A 150 -16.75 14.01 12.01
N ASP A 151 -17.74 14.13 11.13
CA ASP A 151 -18.12 13.10 10.16
C ASP A 151 -17.47 13.27 8.78
N ASN A 152 -16.59 14.24 8.62
CA ASN A 152 -15.92 14.53 7.36
C ASN A 152 -14.41 14.32 7.45
N ALA A 153 -13.81 13.93 6.32
CA ALA A 153 -12.38 13.91 6.11
C ALA A 153 -12.02 14.83 4.93
N ASP A 154 -11.29 15.90 5.22
CA ASP A 154 -10.78 16.82 4.22
C ASP A 154 -9.43 16.28 3.73
N CYS A 155 -9.33 15.99 2.45
CA CYS A 155 -8.15 15.38 1.83
C CYS A 155 -7.59 16.29 0.75
N VAL A 156 -6.26 16.33 0.63
CA VAL A 156 -5.57 16.86 -0.54
C VAL A 156 -4.94 15.70 -1.27
N ARG A 157 -5.16 15.58 -2.57
CA ARG A 157 -4.60 14.52 -3.41
C ARG A 157 -3.71 15.07 -4.51
N GLU A 158 -2.70 14.29 -4.86
CA GLU A 158 -1.78 14.58 -5.96
C GLU A 158 -2.38 14.07 -7.28
N VAL A 159 -2.55 14.96 -8.24
CA VAL A 159 -3.02 14.64 -9.60
C VAL A 159 -2.10 15.29 -10.62
N ASP A 160 -2.13 14.86 -11.88
CA ASP A 160 -1.22 15.35 -12.93
C ASP A 160 -1.31 16.86 -13.14
N SER A 161 -2.50 17.45 -12.95
CA SER A 161 -2.72 18.90 -13.06
C SER A 161 -2.36 19.70 -11.80
N GLY A 162 -1.95 19.04 -10.70
CA GLY A 162 -1.59 19.69 -9.44
C GLY A 162 -2.24 19.06 -8.22
N LEU A 163 -2.79 19.89 -7.32
CA LEU A 163 -3.43 19.44 -6.08
C LEU A 163 -4.94 19.57 -6.16
N GLU A 164 -5.64 18.52 -5.77
CA GLU A 164 -7.10 18.52 -5.68
C GLU A 164 -7.54 18.39 -4.21
N LYS A 165 -8.46 19.23 -3.78
CA LYS A 165 -9.06 19.16 -2.43
C LYS A 165 -10.42 18.50 -2.49
N LEU A 166 -10.62 17.49 -1.63
CA LEU A 166 -11.86 16.74 -1.52
C LEU A 166 -12.31 16.68 -0.06
N THR A 167 -13.61 16.81 0.19
CA THR A 167 -14.22 16.49 1.47
C THR A 167 -15.01 15.18 1.33
N LEU A 168 -14.63 14.17 2.08
CA LEU A 168 -15.27 12.85 2.10
C LEU A 168 -16.15 12.73 3.35
N LYS A 169 -17.36 12.24 3.19
CA LYS A 169 -18.19 11.82 4.34
C LYS A 169 -17.71 10.45 4.82
N LEU A 170 -17.46 10.33 6.13
CA LEU A 170 -17.09 9.05 6.74
C LEU A 170 -18.32 8.13 6.87
N PRO A 171 -18.16 6.79 6.71
CA PRO A 171 -16.90 6.08 6.52
C PRO A 171 -16.35 6.21 5.09
N ALA A 172 -15.00 6.16 4.95
CA ALA A 172 -14.31 6.37 3.68
C ALA A 172 -13.06 5.49 3.53
N VAL A 173 -12.56 5.35 2.28
CA VAL A 173 -11.30 4.73 1.95
C VAL A 173 -10.35 5.78 1.39
N VAL A 174 -9.13 5.84 1.90
CA VAL A 174 -8.09 6.72 1.35
C VAL A 174 -6.81 5.94 1.03
N THR A 175 -6.08 6.37 0.01
CA THR A 175 -4.79 5.78 -0.32
C THR A 175 -3.68 6.82 -0.22
N ALA A 176 -2.61 6.48 0.53
CA ALA A 176 -1.55 7.38 0.89
C ALA A 176 -0.47 7.49 -0.20
N ASP A 177 -0.14 8.72 -0.59
CA ASP A 177 1.08 9.05 -1.34
C ASP A 177 2.27 9.21 -0.39
N LEU A 178 3.51 9.13 -0.91
CA LEU A 178 4.74 9.32 -0.13
C LEU A 178 4.86 10.73 0.48
N ARG A 179 4.18 11.72 -0.10
CA ARG A 179 4.19 13.11 0.37
C ARG A 179 3.30 13.35 1.60
N LEU A 180 2.49 12.36 2.00
CA LEU A 180 1.56 12.51 3.13
C LEU A 180 2.28 12.76 4.46
N ASN A 181 3.37 12.05 4.70
CA ASN A 181 4.19 12.19 5.90
C ASN A 181 5.55 11.50 5.74
N GLU A 182 6.40 11.64 6.76
CA GLU A 182 7.63 10.88 6.92
C GLU A 182 7.45 9.87 8.07
N PRO A 183 7.62 8.55 7.80
CA PRO A 183 7.44 7.52 8.82
C PRO A 183 8.48 7.61 9.93
N ARG A 184 8.05 7.34 11.15
CA ARG A 184 8.94 7.27 12.32
C ARG A 184 9.84 6.04 12.28
N TYR A 185 11.03 6.17 12.85
CA TYR A 185 11.86 5.01 13.13
C TYR A 185 11.30 4.18 14.28
N VAL A 186 11.30 2.87 14.09
CA VAL A 186 10.86 1.93 15.12
C VAL A 186 12.00 1.69 16.11
N THR A 187 11.73 1.90 17.41
CA THR A 187 12.72 1.69 18.48
C THR A 187 12.69 0.25 18.99
N LEU A 188 13.80 -0.24 19.51
CA LEU A 188 13.89 -1.59 20.07
C LEU A 188 12.86 -1.86 21.20
N PRO A 189 12.60 -0.94 22.16
CA PRO A 189 11.52 -1.12 23.13
C PRO A 189 10.14 -1.30 22.50
N ASN A 190 9.84 -0.59 21.40
CA ASN A 190 8.57 -0.71 20.69
C ASN A 190 8.46 -2.05 19.96
N ILE A 191 9.54 -2.57 19.39
CA ILE A 191 9.58 -3.92 18.81
C ILE A 191 9.25 -4.96 19.88
N MET A 192 9.85 -4.84 21.08
CA MET A 192 9.60 -5.78 22.19
C MET A 192 8.14 -5.71 22.67
N LYS A 193 7.55 -4.52 22.76
CA LYS A 193 6.14 -4.34 23.09
C LYS A 193 5.23 -4.93 22.00
N ALA A 194 5.55 -4.73 20.73
CA ALA A 194 4.77 -5.24 19.60
C ALA A 194 4.66 -6.77 19.59
N LYS A 195 5.68 -7.50 20.07
CA LYS A 195 5.62 -8.97 20.19
C LYS A 195 4.47 -9.46 21.08
N LYS A 196 4.05 -8.66 22.06
CA LYS A 196 2.96 -8.99 23.01
C LYS A 196 1.58 -8.51 22.56
N LYS A 197 1.49 -7.66 21.51
CA LYS A 197 0.22 -7.14 21.01
C LYS A 197 -0.60 -8.25 20.35
N PRO A 198 -1.93 -8.20 20.42
CA PRO A 198 -2.81 -9.21 19.81
C PRO A 198 -2.60 -9.30 18.29
N LEU A 199 -2.52 -10.52 17.79
CA LEU A 199 -2.46 -10.82 16.36
C LEU A 199 -3.42 -11.98 16.09
N GLU A 200 -4.48 -11.68 15.36
CA GLU A 200 -5.46 -12.67 14.90
C GLU A 200 -4.99 -13.25 13.56
N VAL A 201 -5.13 -14.56 13.39
CA VAL A 201 -4.87 -15.24 12.11
C VAL A 201 -6.16 -15.87 11.63
N VAL A 202 -6.58 -15.53 10.44
CA VAL A 202 -7.80 -16.04 9.80
C VAL A 202 -7.48 -16.53 8.39
N LYS A 203 -8.29 -17.40 7.82
CA LYS A 203 -8.17 -17.84 6.43
C LYS A 203 -9.26 -17.19 5.56
N PRO A 204 -9.02 -16.97 4.24
CA PRO A 204 -10.03 -16.42 3.33
C PRO A 204 -11.34 -17.20 3.35
N GLU A 205 -11.28 -18.54 3.47
CA GLU A 205 -12.46 -19.42 3.52
C GLU A 205 -13.34 -19.14 4.74
N ALA A 206 -12.73 -18.84 5.89
CA ALA A 206 -13.45 -18.44 7.10
C ALA A 206 -14.16 -17.09 6.97
N LEU A 207 -13.75 -16.27 6.00
CA LEU A 207 -14.39 -15.00 5.64
C LEU A 207 -15.41 -15.17 4.50
N GLY A 208 -15.59 -16.38 3.96
CA GLY A 208 -16.46 -16.66 2.82
C GLY A 208 -15.99 -16.01 1.52
N VAL A 209 -14.68 -15.78 1.35
CA VAL A 209 -14.11 -15.07 0.21
C VAL A 209 -13.32 -16.01 -0.70
N ASP A 210 -13.69 -16.04 -1.97
CA ASP A 210 -12.88 -16.65 -3.02
C ASP A 210 -11.75 -15.70 -3.44
N VAL A 211 -10.50 -16.15 -3.25
CA VAL A 211 -9.28 -15.43 -3.61
C VAL A 211 -8.55 -16.04 -4.81
N ALA A 212 -9.16 -16.99 -5.51
CA ALA A 212 -8.55 -17.64 -6.66
C ALA A 212 -8.08 -16.61 -7.71
N PRO A 213 -6.86 -16.75 -8.23
CA PRO A 213 -6.32 -15.84 -9.24
C PRO A 213 -7.10 -15.97 -10.55
N ARG A 214 -7.35 -14.83 -11.20
CA ARG A 214 -8.05 -14.75 -12.51
C ARG A 214 -7.12 -14.43 -13.67
N LEU A 215 -5.92 -13.93 -13.36
CA LEU A 215 -4.87 -13.64 -14.33
C LEU A 215 -3.71 -14.59 -14.09
N LYS A 216 -3.04 -15.00 -15.16
CA LYS A 216 -1.82 -15.82 -15.11
C LYS A 216 -0.67 -15.03 -15.72
N ILE A 217 0.42 -14.88 -14.96
CA ILE A 217 1.67 -14.34 -15.49
C ILE A 217 2.28 -15.38 -16.42
N LEU A 218 2.47 -15.02 -17.69
CA LEU A 218 3.03 -15.94 -18.68
C LEU A 218 4.55 -15.91 -18.68
N LYS A 219 5.13 -14.72 -18.49
CA LYS A 219 6.58 -14.53 -18.52
C LYS A 219 7.00 -13.26 -17.80
N VAL A 220 8.10 -13.33 -17.06
CA VAL A 220 8.80 -12.18 -16.47
C VAL A 220 10.19 -12.11 -17.08
N GLN A 221 10.65 -10.92 -17.44
CA GLN A 221 11.98 -10.69 -17.98
C GLN A 221 12.57 -9.38 -17.48
N GLU A 222 13.89 -9.28 -17.44
CA GLU A 222 14.54 -8.00 -17.12
C GLU A 222 14.22 -6.97 -18.21
N PRO A 223 14.09 -5.67 -17.84
CA PRO A 223 13.91 -4.63 -18.84
C PRO A 223 15.16 -4.55 -19.75
N PRO A 224 14.99 -4.20 -21.04
CA PRO A 224 16.10 -4.06 -21.94
C PRO A 224 17.07 -2.99 -21.44
N ARG A 225 18.37 -3.22 -21.61
CA ARG A 225 19.38 -2.20 -21.26
C ARG A 225 19.17 -0.98 -22.14
N ARG A 226 19.01 0.18 -21.50
CA ARG A 226 18.96 1.44 -22.22
C ARG A 226 20.36 1.76 -22.73
N GLY A 227 20.46 2.22 -23.98
CA GLY A 227 21.71 2.78 -24.52
C GLY A 227 22.13 4.06 -23.79
N ALA A 228 23.37 4.47 -23.97
CA ALA A 228 23.83 5.75 -23.45
C ALA A 228 23.03 6.89 -24.09
N GLY A 229 22.70 7.91 -23.31
CA GLY A 229 22.09 9.12 -23.83
C GLY A 229 23.03 9.89 -24.77
N VAL A 230 22.46 10.65 -25.69
CA VAL A 230 23.20 11.54 -26.60
C VAL A 230 23.36 12.91 -25.93
N LYS A 231 24.59 13.35 -25.75
CA LYS A 231 24.85 14.72 -25.33
C LYS A 231 24.69 15.67 -26.51
N VAL A 232 23.96 16.74 -26.29
CA VAL A 232 23.73 17.80 -27.30
C VAL A 232 24.50 19.06 -26.93
N ALA A 233 24.84 19.89 -27.92
CA ALA A 233 25.64 21.08 -27.74
C ALA A 233 24.88 22.19 -27.01
N ASP A 234 23.59 22.37 -27.31
CA ASP A 234 22.77 23.44 -26.77
C ASP A 234 21.28 23.05 -26.67
N VAL A 235 20.46 23.92 -26.10
CA VAL A 235 19.01 23.75 -25.95
C VAL A 235 18.32 23.69 -27.31
N LYS A 236 18.78 24.41 -28.33
CA LYS A 236 18.18 24.44 -29.67
C LYS A 236 18.30 23.08 -30.34
N GLU A 237 19.46 22.44 -30.24
CA GLU A 237 19.67 21.07 -30.73
C GLU A 237 18.82 20.08 -29.96
N LEU A 238 18.71 20.21 -28.61
CA LEU A 238 17.83 19.34 -27.81
C LEU A 238 16.39 19.41 -28.28
N VAL A 239 15.83 20.62 -28.43
CA VAL A 239 14.47 20.83 -28.90
C VAL A 239 14.28 20.25 -30.30
N ALA A 240 15.25 20.47 -31.22
CA ALA A 240 15.19 19.92 -32.57
C ALA A 240 15.13 18.37 -32.56
N LYS A 241 15.97 17.72 -31.73
CA LYS A 241 15.96 16.25 -31.59
C LYS A 241 14.66 15.73 -30.97
N LEU A 242 14.18 16.37 -29.92
CA LEU A 242 12.92 15.98 -29.28
C LEU A 242 11.74 16.09 -30.25
N LYS A 243 11.72 17.13 -31.08
CA LYS A 243 10.64 17.37 -32.07
C LYS A 243 10.75 16.47 -33.30
N ASN A 244 11.93 16.37 -33.90
CA ASN A 244 12.09 15.77 -35.22
C ASN A 244 12.47 14.27 -35.17
N GLU A 245 13.27 13.86 -34.17
CA GLU A 245 13.73 12.48 -33.99
C GLU A 245 12.85 11.71 -33.04
N ALA A 246 12.72 12.19 -31.79
CA ALA A 246 11.96 11.50 -30.75
C ALA A 246 10.44 11.69 -30.86
N LYS A 247 9.99 12.79 -31.50
CA LYS A 247 8.57 13.14 -31.72
C LYS A 247 7.75 13.16 -30.42
N VAL A 248 8.30 13.72 -29.37
CA VAL A 248 7.67 13.79 -28.03
C VAL A 248 7.19 15.19 -27.66
N ILE A 249 7.52 16.20 -28.46
CA ILE A 249 7.04 17.57 -28.38
C ILE A 249 6.67 18.09 -29.76
#